data_0bb466ebb995f14292cc312e1b4d2f87
#
_entry.id   0bb466ebb995f14292cc312e1b4d2f87
#
_cell.length_a   1.000
_cell.length_b   1.000
_cell.length_c   1.000
_cell.angle_alpha   90.00
_cell.angle_beta   90.00
_cell.angle_gamma   90.00
#
_symmetry.space_group_name_H-M   'P 1'
#
loop_
_entity.id
_entity.type
_entity.pdbx_description
1 polymer ?
#
loop_
_entity_poly.entity_id
_entity_poly.type
_entity_poly.pdbx_seq_one_letter_code
_entity_poly.pdbx_strand_id
1 'polypeptide(L)'
;LNRLSREVLIKSKVDLSESTELINKFAITHNFKITQEDADFFQFILKKTLFLKMICLSGNQNEIRNQMVSDLIEMIKYTVLTDKRPYYLSLRSFSENYIRLLENTPFSNDHITLNVIESFFEHNTAVIDQTAYSFFKSEYRVASTVIHYHDTTTDLKQFVSTLLESSSKDTKTYERFTRLYAILELAFINQMGETIYFSFTRRLVVLKYLLSKKSFQSIKDSIDN
;
A
#
# COMPACT_ATOMS: atom_id res chain seq x y z
N LEU A 1 -30.75 -0.46 0.56
CA LEU A 1 -29.61 -0.39 1.48
C LEU A 1 -30.12 -0.54 2.90
N ASN A 2 -29.62 -1.57 3.63
CA ASN A 2 -29.88 -1.78 5.03
C ASN A 2 -29.38 -0.53 5.82
N ARG A 3 -30.14 -0.08 6.85
CA ARG A 3 -29.80 1.07 7.71
C ARG A 3 -28.36 1.00 8.24
N LEU A 4 -27.93 -0.17 8.73
CA LEU A 4 -26.58 -0.42 9.23
C LEU A 4 -25.49 -0.16 8.15
N SER A 5 -25.69 -0.64 6.92
CA SER A 5 -24.74 -0.42 5.83
C SER A 5 -24.58 1.04 5.47
N ARG A 6 -25.68 1.82 5.57
CA ARG A 6 -25.65 3.27 5.33
C ARG A 6 -24.90 4.01 6.43
N GLU A 7 -25.12 3.65 7.69
CA GLU A 7 -24.43 4.25 8.83
C GLU A 7 -22.92 4.00 8.77
N VAL A 8 -22.49 2.76 8.47
CA VAL A 8 -21.07 2.43 8.31
C VAL A 8 -20.44 3.16 7.11
N LEU A 9 -21.16 3.31 6.00
CA LEU A 9 -20.65 4.08 4.86
C LEU A 9 -20.48 5.56 5.20
N ILE A 10 -21.45 6.16 5.90
CA ILE A 10 -21.35 7.56 6.35
C ILE A 10 -20.15 7.72 7.27
N LYS A 11 -20.00 6.84 8.28
CA LYS A 11 -18.85 6.87 9.18
C LYS A 11 -17.53 6.74 8.41
N SER A 12 -17.41 5.78 7.48
CA SER A 12 -16.20 5.63 6.66
C SER A 12 -15.86 6.88 5.87
N LYS A 13 -16.87 7.61 5.34
CA LYS A 13 -16.64 8.86 4.63
C LYS A 13 -16.20 9.98 5.57
N VAL A 14 -16.77 10.05 6.77
CA VAL A 14 -16.36 11.02 7.81
C VAL A 14 -14.92 10.74 8.23
N ASP A 15 -14.57 9.49 8.56
CA ASP A 15 -13.21 9.09 8.94
C ASP A 15 -12.18 9.47 7.86
N LEU A 16 -12.53 9.27 6.57
CA LEU A 16 -11.65 9.67 5.46
C LEU A 16 -11.52 11.19 5.33
N SER A 17 -12.62 11.94 5.51
CA SER A 17 -12.60 13.40 5.46
C SER A 17 -11.74 13.98 6.59
N GLU A 18 -11.95 13.53 7.82
CA GLU A 18 -11.18 13.97 9.00
C GLU A 18 -9.69 13.60 8.85
N SER A 19 -9.38 12.41 8.33
CA SER A 19 -8.00 12.01 8.05
C SER A 19 -7.35 12.92 7.00
N THR A 20 -8.09 13.30 5.95
CA THR A 20 -7.62 14.25 4.93
C THR A 20 -7.33 15.61 5.54
N GLU A 21 -8.19 16.11 6.44
CA GLU A 21 -7.95 17.38 7.14
C GLU A 21 -6.68 17.34 8.01
N LEU A 22 -6.43 16.21 8.70
CA LEU A 22 -5.20 16.02 9.48
C LEU A 22 -3.96 16.05 8.58
N ILE A 23 -3.99 15.40 7.41
CA ILE A 23 -2.90 15.44 6.43
C ILE A 23 -2.69 16.88 5.93
N ASN A 24 -3.75 17.61 5.63
CA ASN A 24 -3.66 19.00 5.18
C ASN A 24 -3.01 19.89 6.26
N LYS A 25 -3.40 19.74 7.52
CA LYS A 25 -2.77 20.47 8.64
C LYS A 25 -1.28 20.12 8.76
N PHE A 26 -0.95 18.84 8.67
CA PHE A 26 0.45 18.39 8.69
C PHE A 26 1.25 18.97 7.52
N ALA A 27 0.72 18.96 6.31
CA ALA A 27 1.36 19.54 5.13
C ALA A 27 1.62 21.05 5.28
N ILE A 28 0.65 21.81 5.79
CA ILE A 28 0.80 23.24 6.07
C ILE A 28 1.92 23.48 7.07
N THR A 29 1.97 22.71 8.17
CA THR A 29 3.00 22.82 9.19
C THR A 29 4.41 22.60 8.63
N HIS A 30 4.53 21.79 7.57
CA HIS A 30 5.83 21.47 6.94
C HIS A 30 6.05 22.24 5.62
N ASN A 31 5.28 23.29 5.37
CA ASN A 31 5.37 24.11 4.15
C ASN A 31 5.24 23.29 2.84
N PHE A 32 4.52 22.17 2.88
CA PHE A 32 4.27 21.35 1.71
C PHE A 32 2.98 21.81 1.01
N LYS A 33 3.09 22.23 -0.24
CA LYS A 33 1.94 22.62 -1.06
C LYS A 33 1.33 21.37 -1.71
N ILE A 34 0.16 20.96 -1.23
CA ILE A 34 -0.60 19.84 -1.79
C ILE A 34 -1.13 20.24 -3.17
N THR A 35 -0.80 19.43 -4.19
CA THR A 35 -1.41 19.50 -5.51
C THR A 35 -2.61 18.55 -5.61
N GLN A 36 -3.36 18.62 -6.73
CA GLN A 36 -4.45 17.66 -6.95
C GLN A 36 -3.96 16.21 -7.01
N GLU A 37 -2.80 15.97 -7.64
CA GLU A 37 -2.17 14.64 -7.70
C GLU A 37 -1.81 14.10 -6.31
N ASP A 38 -1.28 14.96 -5.42
CA ASP A 38 -1.02 14.57 -4.03
C ASP A 38 -2.31 14.20 -3.30
N ALA A 39 -3.34 15.03 -3.46
CA ALA A 39 -4.64 14.81 -2.82
C ALA A 39 -5.26 13.49 -3.28
N ASP A 40 -5.22 13.19 -4.57
CA ASP A 40 -5.73 11.95 -5.15
C ASP A 40 -4.93 10.74 -4.64
N PHE A 41 -3.61 10.87 -4.57
CA PHE A 41 -2.73 9.82 -4.03
C PHE A 41 -2.98 9.58 -2.53
N PHE A 42 -3.08 10.63 -1.73
CA PHE A 42 -3.36 10.50 -0.30
C PHE A 42 -4.75 9.89 -0.06
N GLN A 43 -5.75 10.30 -0.83
CA GLN A 43 -7.08 9.70 -0.75
C GLN A 43 -7.05 8.22 -1.15
N PHE A 44 -6.29 7.85 -2.17
CA PHE A 44 -6.08 6.45 -2.54
C PHE A 44 -5.50 5.66 -1.37
N ILE A 45 -4.38 6.10 -0.78
CA ILE A 45 -3.75 5.43 0.37
C ILE A 45 -4.72 5.33 1.55
N LEU A 46 -5.42 6.41 1.91
CA LEU A 46 -6.37 6.39 3.01
C LEU A 46 -7.50 5.38 2.80
N LYS A 47 -8.04 5.25 1.58
CA LYS A 47 -9.03 4.22 1.26
C LYS A 47 -8.48 2.82 1.42
N LYS A 48 -7.24 2.58 0.98
CA LYS A 48 -6.58 1.28 1.12
C LYS A 48 -6.24 0.95 2.59
N THR A 49 -5.83 1.94 3.36
CA THR A 49 -5.66 1.83 4.81
C THR A 49 -6.96 1.45 5.50
N LEU A 50 -8.05 2.13 5.18
CA LEU A 50 -9.37 1.83 5.76
C LEU A 50 -9.85 0.43 5.35
N PHE A 51 -9.66 0.03 4.09
CA PHE A 51 -9.95 -1.31 3.61
C PHE A 51 -9.23 -2.39 4.44
N LEU A 52 -7.90 -2.27 4.59
CA LEU A 52 -7.10 -3.20 5.39
C LEU A 52 -7.56 -3.24 6.86
N LYS A 53 -7.86 -2.10 7.47
CA LYS A 53 -8.36 -2.04 8.86
C LYS A 53 -9.72 -2.71 9.05
N MET A 54 -10.54 -2.81 8.02
CA MET A 54 -11.89 -3.37 8.09
C MET A 54 -11.93 -4.88 7.83
N ILE A 55 -10.87 -5.48 7.32
CA ILE A 55 -10.79 -6.94 7.11
C ILE A 55 -10.56 -7.63 8.45
N CYS A 56 -11.35 -8.66 8.71
CA CYS A 56 -11.17 -9.52 9.86
C CYS A 56 -10.18 -10.64 9.50
N LEU A 57 -8.99 -10.58 10.08
CA LEU A 57 -7.95 -11.60 9.95
C LEU A 57 -7.73 -12.28 11.28
N SER A 58 -7.05 -13.43 11.30
CA SER A 58 -6.77 -14.22 12.48
C SER A 58 -5.28 -14.25 12.81
N GLY A 59 -4.97 -14.48 14.09
CA GLY A 59 -3.61 -14.72 14.56
C GLY A 59 -2.63 -13.61 14.21
N ASN A 60 -1.41 -13.98 13.83
CA ASN A 60 -0.32 -13.10 13.43
C ASN A 60 -0.60 -12.29 12.15
N GLN A 61 -1.58 -12.68 11.34
CA GLN A 61 -2.00 -11.89 10.18
C GLN A 61 -2.50 -10.48 10.57
N ASN A 62 -3.05 -10.33 11.79
CA ASN A 62 -3.41 -9.01 12.31
C ASN A 62 -2.19 -8.10 12.54
N GLU A 63 -1.06 -8.65 12.99
CA GLU A 63 0.18 -7.91 13.19
C GLU A 63 0.74 -7.44 11.85
N ILE A 64 0.81 -8.35 10.87
CA ILE A 64 1.23 -8.04 9.49
C ILE A 64 0.37 -6.92 8.91
N ARG A 65 -0.96 -7.04 9.01
CA ARG A 65 -1.89 -6.01 8.54
C ARG A 65 -1.68 -4.67 9.23
N ASN A 66 -1.46 -4.66 10.54
CA ASN A 66 -1.23 -3.43 11.29
C ASN A 66 0.07 -2.75 10.86
N GLN A 67 1.12 -3.53 10.58
CA GLN A 67 2.36 -2.99 10.02
C GLN A 67 2.12 -2.39 8.62
N MET A 68 1.40 -3.08 7.75
CA MET A 68 1.03 -2.56 6.42
C MET A 68 0.25 -1.24 6.50
N VAL A 69 -0.65 -1.13 7.47
CA VAL A 69 -1.40 0.13 7.73
C VAL A 69 -0.45 1.24 8.17
N SER A 70 0.51 0.95 9.06
CA SER A 70 1.53 1.91 9.47
C SER A 70 2.38 2.36 8.28
N ASP A 71 2.88 1.41 7.48
CA ASP A 71 3.70 1.69 6.29
C ASP A 71 2.99 2.63 5.30
N LEU A 72 1.68 2.40 5.05
CA LEU A 72 0.87 3.27 4.19
C LEU A 72 0.76 4.70 4.72
N ILE A 73 0.57 4.87 6.02
CA ILE A 73 0.48 6.21 6.63
C ILE A 73 1.85 6.90 6.63
N GLU A 74 2.93 6.16 6.89
CA GLU A 74 4.28 6.68 6.81
C GLU A 74 4.66 7.12 5.39
N MET A 75 4.19 6.41 4.35
CA MET A 75 4.38 6.85 2.97
C MET A 75 3.77 8.23 2.71
N ILE A 76 2.56 8.52 3.23
CA ILE A 76 1.98 9.87 3.17
C ILE A 76 2.88 10.88 3.90
N LYS A 77 3.26 10.57 5.14
CA LYS A 77 4.11 11.42 5.96
C LYS A 77 5.41 11.78 5.23
N TYR A 78 6.13 10.79 4.71
CA TYR A 78 7.40 11.01 4.04
C TYR A 78 7.27 11.66 2.66
N THR A 79 6.11 11.51 2.01
CA THR A 79 5.78 12.31 0.83
C THR A 79 5.67 13.79 1.17
N VAL A 80 4.99 14.14 2.26
CA VAL A 80 4.86 15.53 2.74
C VAL A 80 6.22 16.08 3.18
N LEU A 81 7.03 15.27 3.86
CA LEU A 81 8.39 15.65 4.27
C LEU A 81 9.39 15.65 3.12
N THR A 82 8.99 15.22 1.92
CA THR A 82 9.84 15.05 0.74
C THR A 82 11.08 14.16 1.00
N ASP A 83 10.98 13.23 1.93
CA ASP A 83 12.06 12.33 2.31
C ASP A 83 11.91 10.97 1.59
N LYS A 84 12.72 10.76 0.58
CA LYS A 84 12.65 9.57 -0.27
C LYS A 84 13.07 8.28 0.45
N ARG A 85 14.10 8.34 1.29
CA ARG A 85 14.64 7.12 1.89
C ARG A 85 13.64 6.42 2.82
N PRO A 86 13.04 7.08 3.82
CA PRO A 86 11.99 6.47 4.63
C PRO A 86 10.74 6.10 3.83
N TYR A 87 10.39 6.89 2.79
CA TYR A 87 9.30 6.51 1.88
C TYR A 87 9.53 5.13 1.24
N TYR A 88 10.71 4.91 0.67
CA TYR A 88 11.04 3.62 0.06
C TYR A 88 11.23 2.49 1.08
N LEU A 89 11.65 2.81 2.31
CA LEU A 89 11.67 1.84 3.41
C LEU A 89 10.25 1.36 3.74
N SER A 90 9.29 2.28 3.87
CA SER A 90 7.88 1.95 4.11
C SER A 90 7.27 1.20 2.92
N LEU A 91 7.59 1.58 1.67
CA LEU A 91 7.15 0.87 0.47
C LEU A 91 7.66 -0.58 0.44
N ARG A 92 8.93 -0.79 0.76
CA ARG A 92 9.53 -2.12 0.82
C ARG A 92 8.89 -2.96 1.93
N SER A 93 8.80 -2.44 3.15
CA SER A 93 8.15 -3.08 4.29
C SER A 93 6.69 -3.45 3.97
N PHE A 94 5.93 -2.53 3.39
CA PHE A 94 4.57 -2.79 2.93
C PHE A 94 4.50 -3.96 1.94
N SER A 95 5.37 -3.98 0.94
CA SER A 95 5.38 -5.02 -0.09
C SER A 95 5.75 -6.39 0.49
N GLU A 96 6.76 -6.44 1.36
CA GLU A 96 7.18 -7.67 2.05
C GLU A 96 6.06 -8.20 2.96
N ASN A 97 5.43 -7.33 3.73
CA ASN A 97 4.33 -7.72 4.62
C ASN A 97 3.09 -8.15 3.84
N TYR A 98 2.85 -7.58 2.67
CA TYR A 98 1.74 -8.03 1.81
C TYR A 98 1.98 -9.45 1.30
N ILE A 99 3.20 -9.78 0.88
CA ILE A 99 3.58 -11.14 0.47
C ILE A 99 3.48 -12.10 1.66
N ARG A 100 3.98 -11.72 2.86
CA ARG A 100 3.83 -12.54 4.06
C ARG A 100 2.36 -12.86 4.38
N LEU A 101 1.49 -11.87 4.23
CA LEU A 101 0.07 -12.07 4.45
C LEU A 101 -0.50 -13.12 3.51
N LEU A 102 -0.13 -13.08 2.24
CA LEU A 102 -0.63 -14.00 1.22
C LEU A 102 -0.02 -15.40 1.32
N GLU A 103 1.27 -15.49 1.60
CA GLU A 103 1.98 -16.76 1.79
C GLU A 103 1.76 -17.36 3.19
N ASN A 104 0.93 -16.70 4.03
CA ASN A 104 0.68 -17.10 5.42
C ASN A 104 1.97 -17.35 6.24
N THR A 105 3.02 -16.58 5.92
CA THR A 105 4.29 -16.64 6.67
C THR A 105 4.19 -15.85 7.97
N PRO A 106 4.89 -16.25 9.05
CA PRO A 106 4.87 -15.53 10.32
C PRO A 106 5.36 -14.09 10.16
N PHE A 107 4.85 -13.20 11.00
CA PHE A 107 5.44 -11.88 11.15
C PHE A 107 6.89 -12.01 11.65
N SER A 108 7.82 -11.34 10.98
CA SER A 108 9.23 -11.29 11.36
C SER A 108 9.80 -9.92 11.01
N ASN A 109 10.77 -9.47 11.79
CA ASN A 109 11.56 -8.27 11.46
C ASN A 109 12.62 -8.54 10.37
N ASP A 110 12.84 -9.81 10.01
CA ASP A 110 13.74 -10.18 8.92
C ASP A 110 13.13 -9.83 7.56
N HIS A 111 13.97 -9.44 6.63
CA HIS A 111 13.52 -9.19 5.26
C HIS A 111 13.09 -10.49 4.57
N ILE A 112 12.07 -10.39 3.73
CA ILE A 112 11.68 -11.48 2.85
C ILE A 112 12.83 -11.75 1.88
N THR A 113 13.20 -13.03 1.74
CA THR A 113 14.19 -13.45 0.76
C THR A 113 13.65 -13.38 -0.66
N LEU A 114 14.53 -13.24 -1.63
CA LEU A 114 14.14 -13.26 -3.05
C LEU A 114 13.37 -14.54 -3.41
N ASN A 115 13.74 -15.68 -2.82
CA ASN A 115 13.06 -16.96 -3.05
C ASN A 115 11.58 -16.92 -2.63
N VAL A 116 11.23 -16.27 -1.52
CA VAL A 116 9.82 -16.11 -1.10
C VAL A 116 9.05 -15.24 -2.11
N ILE A 117 9.69 -14.18 -2.60
CA ILE A 117 9.10 -13.33 -3.64
C ILE A 117 8.86 -14.12 -4.94
N GLU A 118 9.83 -14.91 -5.36
CA GLU A 118 9.70 -15.74 -6.56
C GLU A 118 8.60 -16.78 -6.40
N SER A 119 8.57 -17.49 -5.28
CA SER A 119 7.51 -18.46 -4.93
C SER A 119 6.12 -17.81 -4.95
N PHE A 120 5.96 -16.62 -4.37
CA PHE A 120 4.70 -15.89 -4.42
C PHE A 120 4.21 -15.66 -5.86
N PHE A 121 5.08 -15.23 -6.76
CA PHE A 121 4.70 -15.00 -8.15
C PHE A 121 4.42 -16.30 -8.91
N GLU A 122 5.16 -17.39 -8.63
CA GLU A 122 4.90 -18.70 -9.20
C GLU A 122 3.53 -19.25 -8.81
N HIS A 123 3.13 -19.11 -7.56
CA HIS A 123 1.81 -19.52 -7.07
C HIS A 123 0.65 -18.67 -7.63
N ASN A 124 0.94 -17.47 -8.07
CA ASN A 124 -0.07 -16.52 -8.55
C ASN A 124 -0.05 -16.29 -10.08
N THR A 125 0.57 -17.19 -10.86
CA THR A 125 0.70 -17.03 -12.32
C THR A 125 -0.64 -16.94 -13.07
N ALA A 126 -1.71 -17.51 -12.53
CA ALA A 126 -3.05 -17.40 -13.10
C ALA A 126 -3.64 -15.97 -12.98
N VAL A 127 -3.12 -15.17 -12.06
CA VAL A 127 -3.64 -13.83 -11.72
C VAL A 127 -2.64 -12.74 -12.04
N ILE A 128 -1.35 -13.04 -11.91
CA ILE A 128 -0.23 -12.12 -12.09
C ILE A 128 0.65 -12.63 -13.23
N ASP A 129 0.70 -11.89 -14.31
CA ASP A 129 1.52 -12.24 -15.48
C ASP A 129 3.01 -11.88 -15.28
N GLN A 130 3.85 -12.32 -16.21
CA GLN A 130 5.29 -12.06 -16.21
C GLN A 130 5.63 -10.57 -16.27
N THR A 131 4.77 -9.75 -16.87
CA THR A 131 4.96 -8.28 -16.94
C THR A 131 4.77 -7.65 -15.57
N ALA A 132 3.74 -8.09 -14.83
CA ALA A 132 3.48 -7.65 -13.46
C ALA A 132 4.60 -8.08 -12.51
N TYR A 133 5.11 -9.32 -12.63
CA TYR A 133 6.27 -9.78 -11.88
C TYR A 133 7.53 -8.94 -12.16
N SER A 134 7.85 -8.73 -13.43
CA SER A 134 9.01 -7.92 -13.82
C SER A 134 8.92 -6.50 -13.29
N PHE A 135 7.72 -5.91 -13.31
CA PHE A 135 7.46 -4.60 -12.74
C PHE A 135 7.68 -4.60 -11.22
N PHE A 136 7.07 -5.55 -10.48
CA PHE A 136 7.26 -5.69 -9.04
C PHE A 136 8.75 -5.80 -8.68
N LYS A 137 9.48 -6.69 -9.36
CA LYS A 137 10.92 -6.91 -9.13
C LYS A 137 11.73 -5.63 -9.36
N SER A 138 11.36 -4.83 -10.37
CA SER A 138 11.97 -3.53 -10.64
C SER A 138 11.72 -2.55 -9.49
N GLU A 139 10.48 -2.41 -9.01
CA GLU A 139 10.12 -1.51 -7.93
C GLU A 139 10.79 -1.91 -6.60
N TYR A 140 10.79 -3.19 -6.28
CA TYR A 140 11.47 -3.71 -5.11
C TYR A 140 12.98 -3.46 -5.15
N ARG A 141 13.61 -3.60 -6.33
CA ARG A 141 15.04 -3.28 -6.53
C ARG A 141 15.31 -1.79 -6.33
N VAL A 142 14.47 -0.92 -6.88
CA VAL A 142 14.60 0.54 -6.69
C VAL A 142 14.51 0.88 -5.19
N ALA A 143 13.51 0.36 -4.49
CA ALA A 143 13.36 0.57 -3.05
C ALA A 143 14.62 0.11 -2.29
N SER A 144 15.11 -1.10 -2.59
CA SER A 144 16.32 -1.63 -1.96
C SER A 144 17.56 -0.78 -2.24
N THR A 145 17.73 -0.28 -3.47
CA THR A 145 18.86 0.57 -3.85
C THR A 145 18.83 1.90 -3.08
N VAL A 146 17.67 2.53 -2.97
CA VAL A 146 17.52 3.81 -2.24
C VAL A 146 17.79 3.63 -0.74
N ILE A 147 17.37 2.51 -0.16
CA ILE A 147 17.59 2.22 1.26
C ILE A 147 19.07 1.98 1.56
N HIS A 148 19.72 1.18 0.74
CA HIS A 148 21.11 0.73 0.97
C HIS A 148 22.15 1.66 0.35
N TYR A 149 21.74 2.78 -0.19
CA TYR A 149 22.57 3.79 -0.87
C TYR A 149 24.05 3.40 -0.98
N HIS A 150 24.41 2.79 -2.09
CA HIS A 150 25.80 2.42 -2.38
C HIS A 150 26.50 3.57 -3.11
N ASP A 151 26.82 4.62 -2.37
CA ASP A 151 27.70 5.64 -2.92
C ASP A 151 29.14 5.14 -2.83
N THR A 152 29.77 4.99 -3.97
CA THR A 152 31.18 4.64 -4.10
C THR A 152 32.09 5.87 -4.11
N THR A 153 31.49 7.08 -4.04
CA THR A 153 32.29 8.32 -4.00
C THR A 153 32.94 8.50 -2.65
N THR A 154 34.23 8.81 -2.67
CA THR A 154 35.00 9.18 -1.47
C THR A 154 34.87 10.68 -1.12
N ASP A 155 34.16 11.45 -1.96
CA ASP A 155 33.94 12.89 -1.76
C ASP A 155 32.73 13.13 -0.85
N LEU A 156 33.01 13.45 0.40
CA LEU A 156 31.99 13.76 1.42
C LEU A 156 31.06 14.91 0.99
N LYS A 157 31.59 15.94 0.30
CA LYS A 157 30.79 17.08 -0.16
C LYS A 157 29.76 16.63 -1.19
N GLN A 158 30.18 15.81 -2.17
CA GLN A 158 29.30 15.25 -3.18
C GLN A 158 28.24 14.33 -2.54
N PHE A 159 28.64 13.49 -1.57
CA PHE A 159 27.74 12.63 -0.81
C PHE A 159 26.65 13.44 -0.07
N VAL A 160 27.06 14.47 0.68
CA VAL A 160 26.13 15.34 1.42
C VAL A 160 25.22 16.09 0.45
N SER A 161 25.75 16.63 -0.67
CA SER A 161 24.96 17.30 -1.70
C SER A 161 23.88 16.37 -2.27
N THR A 162 24.25 15.15 -2.64
CA THR A 162 23.30 14.15 -3.17
C THR A 162 22.20 13.81 -2.16
N LEU A 163 22.53 13.67 -0.87
CA LEU A 163 21.51 13.42 0.18
C LEU A 163 20.56 14.60 0.36
N LEU A 164 21.06 15.83 0.27
CA LEU A 164 20.25 17.04 0.43
C LEU A 164 19.40 17.34 -0.81
N GLU A 165 19.89 17.03 -2.01
CA GLU A 165 19.19 17.22 -3.28
C GLU A 165 18.12 16.15 -3.56
N SER A 166 18.11 15.05 -2.81
CA SER A 166 17.19 13.91 -3.00
C SER A 166 15.71 14.25 -2.73
N SER A 167 15.41 15.48 -2.34
CA SER A 167 14.08 15.94 -1.91
C SER A 167 13.14 16.38 -3.05
N SER A 168 13.49 16.18 -4.33
CA SER A 168 12.58 16.55 -5.41
C SER A 168 11.34 15.65 -5.46
N LYS A 169 10.16 16.28 -5.52
CA LYS A 169 8.88 15.62 -5.68
C LYS A 169 8.86 14.87 -7.03
N ASP A 170 8.55 13.59 -7.00
CA ASP A 170 8.42 12.74 -8.19
C ASP A 170 7.02 12.12 -8.25
N THR A 171 6.12 12.73 -9.02
CA THR A 171 4.73 12.27 -9.18
C THR A 171 4.63 10.90 -9.86
N LYS A 172 5.63 10.49 -10.65
CA LYS A 172 5.70 9.13 -11.21
C LYS A 172 5.74 8.06 -10.11
N THR A 173 6.22 8.41 -8.90
CA THR A 173 6.20 7.52 -7.74
C THR A 173 4.77 7.13 -7.36
N TYR A 174 3.79 8.02 -7.53
CA TYR A 174 2.39 7.74 -7.23
C TYR A 174 1.77 6.72 -8.19
N GLU A 175 2.01 6.89 -9.49
CA GLU A 175 1.57 5.93 -10.51
C GLU A 175 2.21 4.56 -10.28
N ARG A 176 3.51 4.52 -9.99
CA ARG A 176 4.26 3.30 -9.72
C ARG A 176 3.73 2.57 -8.49
N PHE A 177 3.48 3.28 -7.40
CA PHE A 177 2.89 2.68 -6.20
C PHE A 177 1.46 2.18 -6.45
N THR A 178 0.62 2.97 -7.12
CA THR A 178 -0.75 2.57 -7.44
C THR A 178 -0.78 1.29 -8.27
N ARG A 179 0.13 1.17 -9.25
CA ARG A 179 0.28 -0.05 -10.06
C ARG A 179 0.78 -1.23 -9.22
N LEU A 180 1.79 -1.02 -8.37
CA LEU A 180 2.29 -2.04 -7.45
C LEU A 180 1.19 -2.56 -6.54
N TYR A 181 0.43 -1.64 -5.93
CA TYR A 181 -0.70 -1.99 -5.07
C TYR A 181 -1.75 -2.80 -5.83
N ALA A 182 -2.07 -2.43 -7.07
CA ALA A 182 -3.06 -3.15 -7.88
C ALA A 182 -2.65 -4.62 -8.15
N ILE A 183 -1.37 -4.89 -8.37
CA ILE A 183 -0.84 -6.26 -8.51
C ILE A 183 -1.05 -7.06 -7.24
N LEU A 184 -0.68 -6.50 -6.10
CA LEU A 184 -0.81 -7.16 -4.80
C LEU A 184 -2.29 -7.32 -4.40
N GLU A 185 -3.13 -6.32 -4.66
CA GLU A 185 -4.59 -6.38 -4.41
C GLU A 185 -5.25 -7.48 -5.23
N LEU A 186 -4.83 -7.69 -6.48
CA LEU A 186 -5.38 -8.73 -7.32
C LEU A 186 -5.07 -10.13 -6.77
N ALA A 187 -3.83 -10.37 -6.34
CA ALA A 187 -3.45 -11.61 -5.66
C ALA A 187 -4.23 -11.80 -4.35
N PHE A 188 -4.41 -10.74 -3.58
CA PHE A 188 -5.16 -10.78 -2.33
C PHE A 188 -6.62 -11.17 -2.55
N ILE A 189 -7.26 -10.61 -3.56
CA ILE A 189 -8.64 -10.97 -3.93
C ILE A 189 -8.71 -12.43 -4.37
N ASN A 190 -7.74 -12.91 -5.15
CA ASN A 190 -7.70 -14.27 -5.62
C ASN A 190 -7.58 -15.29 -4.46
N GLN A 191 -6.78 -14.99 -3.45
CA GLN A 191 -6.54 -15.91 -2.33
C GLN A 191 -7.51 -15.73 -1.18
N MET A 192 -7.94 -14.51 -0.90
CA MET A 192 -8.69 -14.12 0.29
C MET A 192 -10.09 -13.57 -0.01
N GLY A 193 -10.60 -13.79 -1.24
CA GLY A 193 -11.87 -13.24 -1.71
C GLY A 193 -13.04 -13.55 -0.78
N GLU A 194 -13.17 -14.80 -0.33
CA GLU A 194 -14.19 -15.20 0.65
C GLU A 194 -14.04 -14.48 1.99
N THR A 195 -12.82 -14.43 2.56
CA THR A 195 -12.55 -13.74 3.83
C THR A 195 -12.90 -12.25 3.72
N ILE A 196 -12.54 -11.61 2.60
CA ILE A 196 -12.90 -10.22 2.31
C ILE A 196 -14.43 -10.08 2.24
N TYR A 197 -15.10 -10.93 1.49
CA TYR A 197 -16.54 -10.90 1.36
C TYR A 197 -17.25 -11.07 2.71
N PHE A 198 -16.88 -12.06 3.49
CA PHE A 198 -17.49 -12.30 4.82
C PHE A 198 -17.24 -11.14 5.78
N SER A 199 -16.05 -10.51 5.73
CA SER A 199 -15.75 -9.31 6.52
C SER A 199 -16.69 -8.14 6.18
N PHE A 200 -17.24 -8.11 4.98
CA PHE A 200 -18.11 -7.02 4.49
C PHE A 200 -19.55 -7.44 4.18
N THR A 201 -19.98 -8.66 4.51
CA THR A 201 -21.32 -9.20 4.15
C THR A 201 -22.45 -8.23 4.45
N ARG A 202 -22.44 -7.58 5.62
CA ARG A 202 -23.48 -6.62 6.01
C ARG A 202 -23.21 -5.17 5.55
N ARG A 203 -22.11 -4.92 4.83
CA ARG A 203 -21.62 -3.59 4.46
C ARG A 203 -20.95 -3.57 3.07
N LEU A 204 -21.44 -4.36 2.14
CA LEU A 204 -20.93 -4.46 0.76
C LEU A 204 -20.82 -3.10 0.04
N VAL A 205 -21.66 -2.14 0.41
CA VAL A 205 -21.58 -0.76 -0.12
C VAL A 205 -20.29 -0.08 0.29
N VAL A 206 -19.78 -0.35 1.49
CA VAL A 206 -18.48 0.17 1.95
C VAL A 206 -17.36 -0.48 1.15
N LEU A 207 -17.41 -1.80 0.96
CA LEU A 207 -16.45 -2.52 0.12
C LEU A 207 -16.41 -1.94 -1.31
N LYS A 208 -17.56 -1.74 -1.93
CA LYS A 208 -17.69 -1.09 -3.25
C LYS A 208 -17.12 0.33 -3.29
N TYR A 209 -17.20 1.07 -2.18
CA TYR A 209 -16.65 2.42 -2.08
C TYR A 209 -15.13 2.43 -1.92
N LEU A 210 -14.56 1.43 -1.24
CA LEU A 210 -13.13 1.32 -0.95
C LEU A 210 -12.30 0.68 -2.08
N LEU A 211 -12.92 -0.19 -2.87
CA LEU A 211 -12.27 -0.91 -3.96
C LEU A 211 -12.56 -0.29 -5.34
N SER A 212 -11.71 -0.63 -6.31
CA SER A 212 -12.01 -0.37 -7.71
C SER A 212 -13.22 -1.20 -8.16
N LYS A 213 -13.91 -0.76 -9.22
CA LYS A 213 -15.03 -1.51 -9.82
C LYS A 213 -14.60 -2.94 -10.22
N LYS A 214 -13.39 -3.09 -10.77
CA LYS A 214 -12.82 -4.37 -11.18
C LYS A 214 -12.57 -5.28 -9.99
N SER A 215 -11.88 -4.77 -8.95
CA SER A 215 -11.58 -5.52 -7.72
C SER A 215 -12.86 -5.97 -7.00
N PHE A 216 -13.86 -5.08 -6.92
CA PHE A 216 -15.15 -5.42 -6.31
C PHE A 216 -15.89 -6.52 -7.09
N GLN A 217 -15.87 -6.48 -8.43
CA GLN A 217 -16.49 -7.51 -9.25
C GLN A 217 -15.78 -8.86 -9.11
N SER A 218 -14.44 -8.87 -9.10
CA SER A 218 -13.66 -10.11 -8.92
C SER A 218 -13.99 -10.82 -7.59
N ILE A 219 -14.24 -10.06 -6.50
CA ILE A 219 -14.66 -10.65 -5.22
C ILE A 219 -16.05 -11.29 -5.37
N LYS A 220 -16.99 -10.69 -6.11
CA LYS A 220 -18.31 -11.28 -6.31
C LYS A 220 -18.21 -12.56 -7.11
N ASP A 221 -17.46 -12.53 -8.21
CA ASP A 221 -17.29 -13.68 -9.09
C ASP A 221 -16.62 -14.87 -8.38
N SER A 222 -15.75 -14.62 -7.38
CA SER A 222 -15.11 -15.68 -6.59
C SER A 222 -16.04 -16.39 -5.61
N ILE A 223 -17.27 -15.88 -5.40
CA ILE A 223 -18.25 -16.45 -4.47
C ILE A 223 -19.38 -17.15 -5.23
N ASP A 224 -19.66 -16.68 -6.45
CA ASP A 224 -20.72 -17.25 -7.30
C ASP A 224 -20.24 -18.53 -8.03
N ASN A 225 -18.94 -18.88 -7.94
CA ASN A 225 -18.31 -20.11 -8.44
C ASN A 225 -18.09 -21.12 -7.31
#